data_61a0cd1e52319dc3064f4f2916451a1f
#
_entry.id   61a0cd1e52319dc3064f4f2916451a1f
#
_cell.length_a   1.000
_cell.length_b   1.000
_cell.length_c   1.000
_cell.angle_alpha   90.00
_cell.angle_beta   90.00
_cell.angle_gamma   90.00
#
_symmetry.space_group_name_H-M   'P 1'
#
loop_
_entity.id
_entity.type
_entity.pdbx_description
1 polymer ?
#
loop_
_entity_poly.entity_id
_entity_poly.type
_entity_poly.pdbx_seq_one_letter_code
_entity_poly.pdbx_strand_id
1 'polypeptide(L)'
;MKSFWYISIVGCVFYTSFVSCTTRTYKKAEVESTYHKTIQSKFFSTDSVHYFKTSIDTYGKSLSGILAIRKLNADTLKVSFFTEMGVSFFDVIVTHDSYQLVRCISQLNSKGVMNTIVEDIRWVVLFNLGQLTNPVIVKTGNSASTVRFNYQDVFIFTQLSKDNQPLLLTYVYGSKFKSKFDVKYASFENSIPNKIFVSHYNIDLKIDLTAISFSH
;
A
#
# COMPACT_ATOMS: atom_id res chain seq x y z
N MET A 1 -31.03 -52.87 42.06
CA MET A 1 -29.86 -52.03 42.08
C MET A 1 -29.80 -51.31 40.71
N LYS A 2 -30.17 -50.04 40.67
CA LYS A 2 -30.27 -49.23 39.42
C LYS A 2 -29.04 -48.33 39.34
N SER A 3 -28.23 -48.57 38.31
CA SER A 3 -27.03 -47.80 38.01
C SER A 3 -27.42 -46.57 37.15
N PHE A 4 -27.21 -45.36 37.70
CA PHE A 4 -27.45 -44.13 36.98
C PHE A 4 -26.20 -43.79 36.15
N TRP A 5 -26.37 -43.73 34.83
CA TRP A 5 -25.38 -43.22 33.90
C TRP A 5 -25.59 -41.69 33.77
N TYR A 6 -24.63 -40.91 34.28
CA TYR A 6 -24.56 -39.48 33.99
C TYR A 6 -23.81 -39.28 32.69
N ILE A 7 -24.53 -38.88 31.65
CA ILE A 7 -23.94 -38.42 30.40
C ILE A 7 -23.57 -36.95 30.60
N SER A 8 -22.26 -36.70 30.72
CA SER A 8 -21.70 -35.33 30.80
C SER A 8 -21.58 -34.80 29.37
N ILE A 9 -22.54 -33.99 28.95
CA ILE A 9 -22.46 -33.26 27.66
C ILE A 9 -21.53 -32.04 27.89
N VAL A 10 -20.26 -32.22 27.51
CA VAL A 10 -19.31 -31.11 27.41
C VAL A 10 -19.64 -30.36 26.12
N GLY A 11 -20.36 -29.24 26.27
CA GLY A 11 -20.63 -28.31 25.18
C GLY A 11 -19.33 -27.61 24.75
N CYS A 12 -18.72 -28.06 23.66
CA CYS A 12 -17.72 -27.31 22.96
C CYS A 12 -18.34 -26.06 22.34
N VAL A 13 -18.26 -24.96 23.06
CA VAL A 13 -18.56 -23.62 22.49
C VAL A 13 -17.41 -23.28 21.53
N PHE A 14 -17.61 -23.58 20.25
CA PHE A 14 -16.76 -23.04 19.19
C PHE A 14 -16.95 -21.54 19.14
N TYR A 15 -16.06 -20.81 19.78
CA TYR A 15 -15.86 -19.39 19.51
C TYR A 15 -15.28 -19.25 18.09
N THR A 16 -16.14 -19.22 17.09
CA THR A 16 -15.78 -18.74 15.76
C THR A 16 -15.54 -17.25 15.87
N SER A 17 -14.29 -16.86 16.06
CA SER A 17 -13.84 -15.50 15.88
C SER A 17 -14.06 -15.14 14.41
N PHE A 18 -15.22 -14.55 14.11
CA PHE A 18 -15.44 -13.88 12.85
C PHE A 18 -14.46 -12.72 12.77
N VAL A 19 -13.29 -12.96 12.17
CA VAL A 19 -12.46 -11.88 11.65
C VAL A 19 -13.28 -11.22 10.55
N SER A 20 -14.10 -10.26 10.97
CA SER A 20 -14.83 -9.39 10.05
C SER A 20 -13.78 -8.61 9.27
N CYS A 21 -13.49 -9.06 8.06
CA CYS A 21 -12.80 -8.29 7.05
C CYS A 21 -13.72 -7.10 6.72
N THR A 22 -13.65 -6.03 7.51
CA THR A 22 -14.36 -4.79 7.24
C THR A 22 -13.71 -4.14 6.04
N THR A 23 -14.18 -4.51 4.83
CA THR A 23 -13.96 -3.69 3.65
C THR A 23 -14.48 -2.30 3.98
N ARG A 24 -13.57 -1.34 4.17
CA ARG A 24 -13.94 0.06 4.36
C ARG A 24 -14.72 0.51 3.13
N THR A 25 -16.03 0.55 3.23
CA THR A 25 -16.87 1.08 2.18
C THR A 25 -16.91 2.59 2.39
N TYR A 26 -16.21 3.34 1.56
CA TYR A 26 -16.36 4.80 1.50
C TYR A 26 -17.70 5.11 0.83
N LYS A 27 -18.78 4.95 1.59
CA LYS A 27 -20.09 5.49 1.19
C LYS A 27 -19.91 6.99 0.99
N LYS A 28 -20.57 7.54 0.00
CA LYS A 28 -20.62 8.94 -0.42
C LYS A 28 -20.24 9.90 0.72
N ALA A 29 -18.94 10.14 0.88
CA ALA A 29 -18.43 10.98 1.95
C ALA A 29 -18.87 12.42 1.64
N GLU A 30 -19.52 13.09 2.59
CA GLU A 30 -19.93 14.48 2.42
C GLU A 30 -18.68 15.35 2.29
N VAL A 31 -18.68 16.18 1.24
CA VAL A 31 -17.63 17.17 1.01
C VAL A 31 -17.83 18.33 1.97
N GLU A 32 -16.85 18.63 2.81
CA GLU A 32 -16.87 19.76 3.74
C GLU A 32 -16.36 21.04 3.09
N SER A 33 -15.22 20.96 2.40
CA SER A 33 -14.55 22.11 1.80
C SER A 33 -13.50 21.67 0.78
N THR A 34 -13.01 22.63 0.01
CA THR A 34 -11.85 22.43 -0.88
C THR A 34 -10.57 22.39 -0.05
N TYR A 35 -9.67 21.50 -0.40
CA TYR A 35 -8.35 21.42 0.23
C TYR A 35 -7.34 22.24 -0.59
N HIS A 36 -6.71 23.23 0.05
CA HIS A 36 -5.83 24.19 -0.64
C HIS A 36 -4.33 23.97 -0.40
N LYS A 37 -3.96 23.00 0.45
CA LYS A 37 -2.55 22.73 0.74
C LYS A 37 -2.01 21.68 -0.22
N THR A 38 -0.73 21.82 -0.58
CA THR A 38 -0.04 20.81 -1.38
C THR A 38 0.43 19.67 -0.49
N ILE A 39 0.11 18.43 -0.87
CA ILE A 39 0.73 17.25 -0.25
C ILE A 39 2.17 17.20 -0.76
N GLN A 40 3.10 17.25 0.16
CA GLN A 40 4.52 17.12 -0.16
C GLN A 40 4.98 15.70 0.09
N SER A 41 5.58 15.07 -0.92
CA SER A 41 6.38 13.86 -0.73
C SER A 41 7.85 14.24 -0.67
N LYS A 42 8.47 14.05 0.48
CA LYS A 42 9.93 14.18 0.62
C LYS A 42 10.66 12.87 0.26
N PHE A 43 9.94 11.93 -0.33
CA PHE A 43 10.45 10.58 -0.56
C PHE A 43 11.69 10.54 -1.45
N PHE A 44 11.85 11.50 -2.37
CA PHE A 44 12.97 11.45 -3.31
C PHE A 44 13.55 12.84 -3.60
N SER A 45 14.79 13.04 -3.21
CA SER A 45 15.69 13.88 -4.00
C SER A 45 16.13 13.10 -5.24
N THR A 46 16.44 13.78 -6.34
CA THR A 46 16.75 13.18 -7.65
C THR A 46 17.93 12.20 -7.66
N ASP A 47 18.82 12.24 -6.66
CA ASP A 47 20.08 11.46 -6.68
C ASP A 47 20.12 10.36 -5.61
N SER A 48 19.06 10.16 -4.84
CA SER A 48 19.04 9.17 -3.78
C SER A 48 18.50 7.81 -4.25
N VAL A 49 19.11 6.75 -3.74
CA VAL A 49 18.56 5.39 -3.82
C VAL A 49 18.00 5.04 -2.45
N HIS A 50 16.74 4.64 -2.41
CA HIS A 50 16.10 4.16 -1.19
C HIS A 50 16.06 2.63 -1.21
N TYR A 51 16.53 2.04 -0.14
CA TYR A 51 16.52 0.59 0.05
C TYR A 51 15.54 0.21 1.13
N PHE A 52 14.76 -0.84 0.86
CA PHE A 52 13.79 -1.39 1.80
C PHE A 52 14.01 -2.89 1.93
N LYS A 53 14.10 -3.38 3.16
CA LYS A 53 13.87 -4.79 3.42
C LYS A 53 12.39 -5.05 3.17
N THR A 54 12.09 -5.93 2.22
CA THR A 54 10.74 -6.10 1.68
C THR A 54 10.31 -7.54 1.78
N SER A 55 9.07 -7.76 2.24
CA SER A 55 8.35 -9.03 2.14
C SER A 55 7.12 -8.84 1.27
N ILE A 56 6.90 -9.76 0.34
CA ILE A 56 5.72 -9.83 -0.51
C ILE A 56 5.04 -11.16 -0.25
N ASP A 57 3.86 -11.11 0.38
CA ASP A 57 3.05 -12.29 0.68
C ASP A 57 1.88 -12.35 -0.29
N THR A 58 1.74 -13.48 -1.01
CA THR A 58 0.69 -13.69 -1.99
C THR A 58 0.34 -15.16 -2.15
N TYR A 59 -0.94 -15.50 -2.05
CA TYR A 59 -1.48 -16.87 -2.25
C TYR A 59 -0.67 -17.95 -1.51
N GLY A 60 -0.33 -17.69 -0.24
CA GLY A 60 0.41 -18.63 0.62
C GLY A 60 1.91 -18.77 0.28
N LYS A 61 2.44 -17.89 -0.59
CA LYS A 61 3.86 -17.78 -0.90
C LYS A 61 4.42 -16.46 -0.38
N SER A 62 5.65 -16.49 0.12
CA SER A 62 6.37 -15.30 0.57
C SER A 62 7.67 -15.14 -0.22
N LEU A 63 7.91 -13.93 -0.71
CA LEU A 63 9.17 -13.51 -1.32
C LEU A 63 9.78 -12.43 -0.42
N SER A 64 11.00 -12.64 0.02
CA SER A 64 11.73 -11.68 0.85
C SER A 64 13.02 -11.25 0.18
N GLY A 65 13.34 -9.96 0.32
CA GLY A 65 14.56 -9.41 -0.28
C GLY A 65 14.71 -7.92 -0.03
N ILE A 66 15.51 -7.29 -0.88
CA ILE A 66 15.78 -5.87 -0.87
C ILE A 66 15.14 -5.23 -2.10
N LEU A 67 14.27 -4.26 -1.87
CA LEU A 67 13.71 -3.39 -2.91
C LEU A 67 14.53 -2.11 -2.94
N ALA A 68 15.18 -1.84 -4.06
CA ALA A 68 15.91 -0.61 -4.32
C ALA A 68 15.11 0.26 -5.28
N ILE A 69 14.86 1.51 -4.89
CA ILE A 69 14.11 2.47 -5.71
C ILE A 69 14.96 3.71 -5.89
N ARG A 70 15.23 4.06 -7.15
CA ARG A 70 15.97 5.26 -7.54
C ARG A 70 15.14 6.12 -8.47
N LYS A 71 15.03 7.39 -8.18
CA LYS A 71 14.49 8.37 -9.11
C LYS A 71 15.55 8.74 -10.13
N LEU A 72 15.29 8.49 -11.41
CA LEU A 72 16.21 8.84 -12.49
C LEU A 72 15.99 10.30 -12.96
N ASN A 73 14.73 10.71 -13.01
CA ASN A 73 14.30 12.08 -13.33
C ASN A 73 12.89 12.33 -12.76
N ALA A 74 12.26 13.45 -13.11
CA ALA A 74 10.93 13.81 -12.62
C ALA A 74 9.88 12.71 -12.88
N ASP A 75 9.97 12.03 -14.03
CA ASP A 75 8.94 11.17 -14.57
C ASP A 75 9.36 9.68 -14.65
N THR A 76 10.52 9.32 -14.07
CA THR A 76 11.07 7.97 -14.23
C THR A 76 11.71 7.46 -12.95
N LEU A 77 11.32 6.26 -12.54
CA LEU A 77 11.94 5.49 -11.47
C LEU A 77 12.64 4.26 -12.04
N LYS A 78 13.77 3.88 -11.46
CA LYS A 78 14.35 2.56 -11.58
C LYS A 78 14.06 1.79 -10.31
N VAL A 79 13.51 0.59 -10.45
CA VAL A 79 13.15 -0.28 -9.34
C VAL A 79 13.77 -1.65 -9.55
N SER A 80 14.45 -2.15 -8.53
CA SER A 80 15.08 -3.47 -8.51
C SER A 80 14.66 -4.20 -7.25
N PHE A 81 14.21 -5.44 -7.37
CA PHE A 81 13.93 -6.31 -6.24
C PHE A 81 14.83 -7.55 -6.34
N PHE A 82 15.58 -7.82 -5.29
CA PHE A 82 16.57 -8.88 -5.27
C PHE A 82 16.72 -9.49 -3.88
N THR A 83 17.21 -10.73 -3.82
CA THR A 83 17.52 -11.41 -2.54
C THR A 83 18.68 -10.72 -1.84
N GLU A 84 18.84 -10.94 -0.53
CA GLU A 84 20.01 -10.46 0.23
C GLU A 84 21.35 -10.99 -0.35
N MET A 85 21.32 -12.08 -1.11
CA MET A 85 22.47 -12.64 -1.83
C MET A 85 22.69 -12.04 -3.24
N GLY A 86 21.88 -11.04 -3.64
CA GLY A 86 22.02 -10.33 -4.92
C GLY A 86 21.34 -11.00 -6.11
N VAL A 87 20.57 -12.09 -5.93
CA VAL A 87 19.81 -12.69 -7.02
C VAL A 87 18.58 -11.82 -7.32
N SER A 88 18.49 -11.31 -8.56
CA SER A 88 17.38 -10.43 -8.96
C SER A 88 16.09 -11.21 -9.13
N PHE A 89 15.01 -10.74 -8.52
CA PHE A 89 13.63 -11.15 -8.81
C PHE A 89 13.07 -10.38 -9.99
N PHE A 90 13.21 -9.07 -10.00
CA PHE A 90 12.90 -8.21 -11.16
C PHE A 90 13.67 -6.90 -11.13
N ASP A 91 13.84 -6.35 -12.33
CA ASP A 91 14.33 -4.99 -12.60
C ASP A 91 13.36 -4.32 -13.56
N VAL A 92 12.89 -3.11 -13.23
CA VAL A 92 11.89 -2.40 -14.01
C VAL A 92 12.17 -0.90 -14.03
N ILE A 93 11.94 -0.28 -15.17
CA ILE A 93 11.89 1.18 -15.34
C ILE A 93 10.41 1.58 -15.32
N VAL A 94 10.02 2.46 -14.42
CA VAL A 94 8.63 2.86 -14.17
C VAL A 94 8.45 4.33 -14.54
N THR A 95 7.43 4.63 -15.33
CA THR A 95 6.93 5.98 -15.59
C THR A 95 5.54 6.14 -14.96
N HIS A 96 4.92 7.33 -15.09
CA HIS A 96 3.57 7.55 -14.57
C HIS A 96 2.54 6.60 -15.18
N ASP A 97 2.61 6.33 -16.48
CA ASP A 97 1.58 5.61 -17.23
C ASP A 97 2.01 4.22 -17.70
N SER A 98 3.31 3.94 -17.70
CA SER A 98 3.86 2.70 -18.25
C SER A 98 5.02 2.16 -17.42
N TYR A 99 5.51 1.00 -17.82
CA TYR A 99 6.78 0.47 -17.31
C TYR A 99 7.47 -0.37 -18.38
N GLN A 100 8.78 -0.47 -18.28
CA GLN A 100 9.62 -1.35 -19.08
C GLN A 100 10.25 -2.41 -18.20
N LEU A 101 9.93 -3.67 -18.43
CA LEU A 101 10.54 -4.79 -17.71
C LEU A 101 11.94 -5.06 -18.30
N VAL A 102 12.98 -4.92 -17.48
CA VAL A 102 14.37 -5.17 -17.87
C VAL A 102 14.72 -6.63 -17.59
N ARG A 103 14.28 -7.13 -16.42
CA ARG A 103 14.50 -8.52 -15.98
C ARG A 103 13.35 -8.96 -15.09
N CYS A 104 12.99 -10.24 -15.15
CA CYS A 104 12.02 -10.83 -14.23
C CYS A 104 12.19 -12.35 -14.17
N ILE A 105 12.02 -12.93 -12.99
CA ILE A 105 11.92 -14.38 -12.85
C ILE A 105 10.57 -14.86 -13.40
N SER A 106 10.52 -16.10 -13.85
CA SER A 106 9.32 -16.67 -14.50
C SER A 106 8.07 -16.62 -13.62
N GLN A 107 8.21 -16.76 -12.31
CA GLN A 107 7.11 -16.76 -11.34
C GLN A 107 6.37 -15.41 -11.25
N LEU A 108 7.07 -14.30 -11.49
CA LEU A 108 6.51 -12.95 -11.46
C LEU A 108 6.22 -12.40 -12.86
N ASN A 109 6.73 -13.06 -13.91
CA ASN A 109 6.66 -12.59 -15.29
C ASN A 109 5.28 -12.83 -15.91
N SER A 110 4.23 -12.29 -15.27
CA SER A 110 2.90 -12.17 -15.87
C SER A 110 2.46 -10.71 -15.87
N LYS A 111 1.80 -10.28 -16.93
CA LYS A 111 1.35 -8.88 -17.07
C LYS A 111 0.48 -8.44 -15.90
N GLY A 112 -0.39 -9.30 -15.40
CA GLY A 112 -1.26 -8.99 -14.26
C GLY A 112 -0.49 -8.76 -12.95
N VAL A 113 0.47 -9.63 -12.65
CA VAL A 113 1.32 -9.51 -11.45
C VAL A 113 2.20 -8.26 -11.54
N MET A 114 2.90 -8.06 -12.65
CA MET A 114 3.78 -6.90 -12.80
C MET A 114 3.01 -5.58 -12.81
N ASN A 115 1.84 -5.50 -13.44
CA ASN A 115 0.99 -4.31 -13.36
C ASN A 115 0.61 -3.97 -11.92
N THR A 116 0.26 -4.97 -11.10
CA THR A 116 -0.09 -4.75 -9.69
C THR A 116 1.12 -4.26 -8.89
N ILE A 117 2.27 -4.96 -9.01
CA ILE A 117 3.50 -4.57 -8.30
C ILE A 117 3.94 -3.15 -8.67
N VAL A 118 3.92 -2.81 -9.95
CA VAL A 118 4.31 -1.47 -10.42
C VAL A 118 3.35 -0.40 -9.94
N GLU A 119 2.04 -0.68 -9.94
CA GLU A 119 1.03 0.25 -9.40
C GLU A 119 1.25 0.47 -7.89
N ASP A 120 1.46 -0.59 -7.13
CA ASP A 120 1.75 -0.50 -5.70
C ASP A 120 3.01 0.33 -5.43
N ILE A 121 4.06 0.12 -6.19
CA ILE A 121 5.32 0.89 -6.07
C ILE A 121 5.07 2.38 -6.33
N ARG A 122 4.30 2.74 -7.36
CA ARG A 122 3.97 4.16 -7.63
C ARG A 122 3.31 4.83 -6.42
N TRP A 123 2.40 4.12 -5.73
CA TRP A 123 1.72 4.63 -4.55
C TRP A 123 2.58 4.56 -3.29
N VAL A 124 3.38 3.50 -3.12
CA VAL A 124 4.34 3.39 -2.02
C VAL A 124 5.24 4.61 -1.93
N VAL A 125 5.72 5.08 -3.07
CA VAL A 125 6.63 6.24 -3.15
C VAL A 125 5.92 7.56 -3.48
N LEU A 126 4.60 7.54 -3.56
CA LEU A 126 3.79 8.72 -3.86
C LEU A 126 4.16 9.37 -5.21
N PHE A 127 4.57 8.55 -6.18
CA PHE A 127 5.06 9.02 -7.48
C PHE A 127 3.98 9.75 -8.27
N ASN A 128 2.73 9.31 -8.13
CA ASN A 128 1.58 9.88 -8.85
C ASN A 128 0.92 11.07 -8.14
N LEU A 129 1.51 11.63 -7.07
CA LEU A 129 0.92 12.77 -6.35
C LEU A 129 0.64 13.97 -7.25
N GLY A 130 1.51 14.25 -8.22
CA GLY A 130 1.35 15.35 -9.17
C GLY A 130 0.17 15.19 -10.12
N GLN A 131 -0.38 13.98 -10.26
CA GLN A 131 -1.52 13.68 -11.12
C GLN A 131 -2.86 13.73 -10.38
N LEU A 132 -2.84 13.95 -9.05
CA LEU A 132 -4.05 14.06 -8.24
C LEU A 132 -4.73 15.40 -8.48
N THR A 133 -6.04 15.36 -8.73
CA THR A 133 -6.85 16.54 -9.02
C THR A 133 -8.02 16.67 -8.03
N ASN A 134 -8.64 17.86 -8.01
CA ASN A 134 -9.85 18.15 -7.23
C ASN A 134 -9.78 17.72 -5.76
N PRO A 135 -8.79 18.22 -5.00
CA PRO A 135 -8.67 17.88 -3.59
C PRO A 135 -9.81 18.47 -2.77
N VAL A 136 -10.51 17.62 -2.03
CA VAL A 136 -11.60 18.03 -1.13
C VAL A 136 -11.47 17.35 0.22
N ILE A 137 -11.76 18.08 1.29
CA ILE A 137 -11.88 17.53 2.64
C ILE A 137 -13.21 16.81 2.73
N VAL A 138 -13.18 15.59 3.23
CA VAL A 138 -14.38 14.77 3.40
C VAL A 138 -14.55 14.34 4.86
N LYS A 139 -15.81 14.32 5.34
CA LYS A 139 -16.15 13.74 6.63
C LYS A 139 -16.03 12.22 6.55
N THR A 140 -15.09 11.70 7.30
CA THR A 140 -15.06 10.29 7.66
C THR A 140 -15.27 10.23 9.17
N GLY A 141 -16.10 9.33 9.67
CA GLY A 141 -16.49 9.28 11.08
C GLY A 141 -15.37 9.20 12.14
N ASN A 142 -14.12 9.38 11.73
CA ASN A 142 -12.93 9.43 12.57
C ASN A 142 -12.37 10.85 12.59
N SER A 143 -11.77 11.25 13.69
CA SER A 143 -11.21 12.58 14.00
C SER A 143 -10.02 13.03 13.11
N ALA A 144 -9.57 12.25 12.15
CA ALA A 144 -8.50 12.62 11.23
C ALA A 144 -9.06 13.26 9.97
N SER A 145 -8.50 14.40 9.55
CA SER A 145 -8.86 15.03 8.29
C SER A 145 -8.53 14.10 7.13
N THR A 146 -9.54 13.69 6.39
CA THR A 146 -9.38 12.88 5.20
C THR A 146 -9.55 13.75 3.97
N VAL A 147 -8.58 13.73 3.07
CA VAL A 147 -8.64 14.42 1.78
C VAL A 147 -8.92 13.40 0.70
N ARG A 148 -9.91 13.66 -0.12
CA ARG A 148 -10.21 12.89 -1.32
C ARG A 148 -9.67 13.60 -2.54
N PHE A 149 -9.02 12.88 -3.41
CA PHE A 149 -8.54 13.32 -4.73
C PHE A 149 -9.19 12.50 -5.83
N ASN A 150 -9.26 13.07 -7.00
CA ASN A 150 -9.55 12.34 -8.23
C ASN A 150 -8.22 11.91 -8.87
N TYR A 151 -8.17 10.68 -9.35
CA TYR A 151 -7.08 10.13 -10.13
C TYR A 151 -7.66 9.25 -11.22
N GLN A 152 -7.62 9.70 -12.47
CA GLN A 152 -8.32 9.03 -13.58
C GLN A 152 -9.80 8.76 -13.21
N ASP A 153 -10.26 7.52 -13.29
CA ASP A 153 -11.64 7.10 -12.98
C ASP A 153 -11.85 6.63 -11.53
N VAL A 154 -10.90 6.94 -10.64
CA VAL A 154 -10.92 6.47 -9.26
C VAL A 154 -10.78 7.60 -8.26
N PHE A 155 -11.07 7.30 -7.00
CA PHE A 155 -10.83 8.18 -5.87
C PHE A 155 -9.66 7.70 -5.04
N ILE A 156 -8.82 8.63 -4.63
CA ILE A 156 -7.76 8.43 -3.64
C ILE A 156 -8.16 9.15 -2.37
N PHE A 157 -8.33 8.41 -1.28
CA PHE A 157 -8.56 8.97 0.04
C PHE A 157 -7.26 8.93 0.82
N THR A 158 -6.85 10.06 1.37
CA THR A 158 -5.61 10.16 2.12
C THR A 158 -5.88 10.77 3.49
N GLN A 159 -5.46 10.08 4.55
CA GLN A 159 -5.37 10.66 5.88
C GLN A 159 -4.02 11.35 6.01
N LEU A 160 -4.04 12.60 6.46
CA LEU A 160 -2.86 13.42 6.60
C LEU A 160 -2.51 13.63 8.07
N SER A 161 -1.21 13.71 8.35
CA SER A 161 -0.68 14.22 9.62
C SER A 161 -0.95 15.72 9.75
N LYS A 162 -0.64 16.29 10.93
CA LYS A 162 -0.67 17.74 11.14
C LYS A 162 0.25 18.50 10.18
N ASP A 163 1.33 17.87 9.74
CA ASP A 163 2.32 18.42 8.80
C ASP A 163 2.01 18.09 7.34
N ASN A 164 0.78 17.70 7.03
CA ASN A 164 0.29 17.32 5.69
C ASN A 164 1.03 16.14 5.04
N GLN A 165 1.59 15.25 5.86
CA GLN A 165 2.20 14.03 5.34
C GLN A 165 1.17 12.92 5.27
N PRO A 166 1.15 12.10 4.21
CA PRO A 166 0.27 10.95 4.12
C PRO A 166 0.58 9.93 5.22
N LEU A 167 -0.46 9.56 5.99
CA LEU A 167 -0.40 8.47 6.98
C LEU A 167 -1.04 7.20 6.44
N LEU A 168 -2.12 7.37 5.69
CA LEU A 168 -2.86 6.28 5.06
C LEU A 168 -3.39 6.79 3.72
N LEU A 169 -3.16 6.02 2.67
CA LEU A 169 -3.73 6.23 1.36
C LEU A 169 -4.60 5.03 1.02
N THR A 170 -5.85 5.28 0.64
CA THR A 170 -6.78 4.25 0.20
C THR A 170 -7.19 4.49 -1.25
N TYR A 171 -6.96 3.51 -2.09
CA TYR A 171 -7.36 3.51 -3.49
C TYR A 171 -8.77 2.92 -3.64
N VAL A 172 -9.70 3.69 -4.17
CA VAL A 172 -11.11 3.33 -4.24
C VAL A 172 -11.65 3.45 -5.65
N TYR A 173 -12.29 2.40 -6.16
CA TYR A 173 -12.99 2.48 -7.45
C TYR A 173 -14.16 3.47 -7.40
N GLY A 174 -14.16 4.47 -8.31
CA GLY A 174 -15.13 5.55 -8.32
C GLY A 174 -16.59 5.12 -8.39
N SER A 175 -16.92 4.13 -9.23
CA SER A 175 -18.31 3.69 -9.45
C SER A 175 -18.90 2.87 -8.30
N LYS A 176 -18.09 2.17 -7.51
CA LYS A 176 -18.53 1.22 -6.49
C LYS A 176 -18.15 1.62 -5.06
N PHE A 177 -17.33 2.64 -4.88
CA PHE A 177 -16.74 3.03 -3.59
C PHE A 177 -16.11 1.85 -2.81
N LYS A 178 -15.58 0.86 -3.54
CA LYS A 178 -14.88 -0.28 -2.97
C LYS A 178 -13.39 -0.01 -2.93
N SER A 179 -12.80 -0.15 -1.77
CA SER A 179 -11.34 -0.11 -1.63
C SER A 179 -10.70 -1.23 -2.45
N LYS A 180 -9.67 -0.90 -3.21
CA LYS A 180 -8.83 -1.85 -3.93
C LYS A 180 -7.65 -2.26 -3.07
N PHE A 181 -6.94 -1.28 -2.52
CA PHE A 181 -5.83 -1.48 -1.59
C PHE A 181 -5.63 -0.24 -0.72
N ASP A 182 -4.90 -0.43 0.37
CA ASP A 182 -4.42 0.63 1.25
C ASP A 182 -2.89 0.64 1.26
N VAL A 183 -2.31 1.84 1.35
CA VAL A 183 -0.90 2.05 1.67
C VAL A 183 -0.82 2.81 2.98
N LYS A 184 -0.28 2.17 4.02
CA LYS A 184 -0.08 2.76 5.34
C LYS A 184 1.38 3.12 5.54
N TYR A 185 1.64 4.36 5.91
CA TYR A 185 2.97 4.86 6.23
C TYR A 185 3.11 5.00 7.75
N ALA A 186 4.22 4.54 8.29
CA ALA A 186 4.46 4.54 9.74
C ALA A 186 5.93 4.79 10.06
N SER A 187 6.18 5.18 11.33
CA SER A 187 7.53 5.33 11.87
C SER A 187 8.40 6.28 11.03
N PHE A 188 7.96 7.53 10.90
CA PHE A 188 8.67 8.53 10.09
C PHE A 188 9.99 8.96 10.74
N GLU A 189 11.02 9.08 9.91
CA GLU A 189 12.30 9.69 10.21
C GLU A 189 12.61 10.74 9.14
N ASN A 190 12.88 11.99 9.56
CA ASN A 190 13.10 13.12 8.65
C ASN A 190 12.02 13.28 7.56
N SER A 191 10.77 12.96 7.90
CA SER A 191 9.63 12.97 6.99
C SER A 191 9.62 11.84 5.94
N ILE A 192 10.50 10.87 6.05
CA ILE A 192 10.52 9.64 5.23
C ILE A 192 9.95 8.51 6.09
N PRO A 193 8.98 7.72 5.62
CA PRO A 193 8.45 6.61 6.39
C PRO A 193 9.47 5.46 6.46
N ASN A 194 9.76 5.01 7.69
CA ASN A 194 10.61 3.85 7.92
C ASN A 194 9.88 2.53 7.66
N LYS A 195 8.54 2.55 7.76
CA LYS A 195 7.71 1.37 7.51
C LYS A 195 6.55 1.73 6.60
N ILE A 196 6.31 0.88 5.59
CA ILE A 196 5.20 1.02 4.66
C ILE A 196 4.54 -0.36 4.52
N PHE A 197 3.22 -0.37 4.57
CA PHE A 197 2.41 -1.58 4.44
C PHE A 197 1.41 -1.38 3.32
N VAL A 198 1.42 -2.28 2.34
CA VAL A 198 0.41 -2.34 1.29
C VAL A 198 -0.49 -3.55 1.56
N SER A 199 -1.79 -3.35 1.54
CA SER A 199 -2.77 -4.40 1.77
C SER A 199 -3.87 -4.33 0.72
N HIS A 200 -4.03 -5.39 -0.07
CA HIS A 200 -5.09 -5.51 -1.06
C HIS A 200 -6.36 -6.11 -0.48
N TYR A 201 -7.51 -5.71 -1.01
CA TYR A 201 -8.83 -6.21 -0.62
C TYR A 201 -9.49 -7.09 -1.67
N ASN A 202 -9.00 -7.05 -2.90
CA ASN A 202 -9.54 -7.78 -4.04
C ASN A 202 -8.69 -8.98 -4.46
N ILE A 203 -7.47 -9.07 -3.96
CA ILE A 203 -6.51 -10.16 -4.17
C ILE A 203 -5.79 -10.45 -2.87
N ASP A 204 -5.26 -11.66 -2.73
CA ASP A 204 -4.40 -12.03 -1.60
C ASP A 204 -2.97 -11.54 -1.88
N LEU A 205 -2.72 -10.26 -1.57
CA LEU A 205 -1.41 -9.61 -1.72
C LEU A 205 -1.20 -8.63 -0.57
N LYS A 206 -0.07 -8.81 0.12
CA LYS A 206 0.45 -7.87 1.13
C LYS A 206 1.90 -7.59 0.84
N ILE A 207 2.32 -6.35 1.04
CA ILE A 207 3.72 -5.95 0.88
C ILE A 207 4.11 -5.16 2.12
N ASP A 208 5.15 -5.62 2.80
CA ASP A 208 5.74 -4.94 3.96
C ASP A 208 7.13 -4.45 3.57
N LEU A 209 7.36 -3.15 3.79
CA LEU A 209 8.65 -2.51 3.52
C LEU A 209 9.18 -1.87 4.79
N THR A 210 10.44 -2.12 5.09
CA THR A 210 11.18 -1.44 6.17
C THR A 210 12.41 -0.78 5.58
N ALA A 211 12.54 0.53 5.76
CA ALA A 211 13.68 1.30 5.23
C ALA A 211 15.00 0.78 5.81
N ILE A 212 16.03 0.70 4.98
CA ILE A 212 17.39 0.38 5.38
C ILE A 212 18.16 1.70 5.42
N SER A 213 18.55 2.13 6.62
CA SER A 213 19.45 3.27 6.80
C SER A 213 20.89 2.75 6.76
N PHE A 214 21.70 3.29 5.86
CA PHE A 214 23.15 3.10 5.91
C PHE A 214 23.71 4.22 6.79
N SER A 215 24.21 3.88 7.97
CA SER A 215 25.02 4.83 8.76
C SER A 215 26.33 5.08 8.00
N HIS A 216 26.49 6.31 7.53
CA HIS A 216 27.78 6.81 7.01
C HIS A 216 28.72 7.19 8.14
#